data_84c40ca15b363a28cf9b70473ac55c2b
#
_entry.id   84c40ca15b363a28cf9b70473ac55c2b
#
_cell.length_a   1.000
_cell.length_b   1.000
_cell.length_c   1.000
_cell.angle_alpha   90.00
_cell.angle_beta   90.00
_cell.angle_gamma   90.00
#
_symmetry.space_group_name_H-M   'P 1'
#
loop_
_entity.id
_entity.type
_entity.pdbx_description
1 polymer ?
#
loop_
_entity_poly.entity_id
_entity_poly.type
_entity_poly.pdbx_seq_one_letter_code
_entity_poly.pdbx_strand_id
1 'polypeptide(L)'
;MARKKGKSRKSSSRLRLKIMLVALFPMILMAVIVGVVAARNMSEGMRQEMLYALKAEAHSLEQVYNAVNSDTYSVSGNKLMKGSFNITDETDFIDSFVEGSGMDVTVFYGDTRMATTLKDDSGKRIVGTQANADIAKAVLAGETVEKENITIDGKKYCVCYSPLRESSDKIVGMVFAGKPVAAVQALITKRTTAIVVVEVVLILIAMVIIFFLTRGIKIGLQAAEKAVEGLSNGDLTVAIESKAMRRNDELGDMAKGVAVLLNQLLEVVNHIRTSSEMLLKSGTDLSNMASQTNSTAEDISKAIEDI
;
A
#
# COMPACT_ATOMS: atom_id res chain seq x y z
N MET A 1 -25.46 41.12 -22.53
CA MET A 1 -24.27 40.81 -21.73
C MET A 1 -24.44 39.53 -20.91
N ALA A 2 -24.46 38.35 -21.55
CA ALA A 2 -24.66 37.08 -20.85
C ALA A 2 -23.77 35.97 -21.43
N ARG A 3 -22.43 35.96 -21.15
CA ARG A 3 -21.55 34.88 -21.63
C ARG A 3 -20.25 34.69 -20.83
N LYS A 4 -20.25 34.80 -19.50
CA LYS A 4 -19.00 34.51 -18.70
C LYS A 4 -19.17 33.52 -17.54
N LYS A 5 -20.37 32.99 -17.26
CA LYS A 5 -20.58 32.04 -16.13
C LYS A 5 -20.06 30.62 -16.34
N GLY A 6 -19.70 30.22 -17.57
CA GLY A 6 -19.31 28.83 -17.87
C GLY A 6 -17.83 28.49 -17.67
N LYS A 7 -16.92 29.47 -17.59
CA LYS A 7 -15.46 29.24 -17.59
C LYS A 7 -14.88 28.95 -16.18
N SER A 8 -15.42 29.57 -15.13
CA SER A 8 -14.95 29.41 -13.75
C SER A 8 -15.20 27.99 -13.19
N ARG A 9 -16.38 27.42 -13.46
CA ARG A 9 -16.73 26.05 -12.99
C ARG A 9 -15.83 24.96 -13.56
N LYS A 10 -15.36 25.05 -14.80
CA LYS A 10 -14.46 24.07 -15.44
C LYS A 10 -13.01 24.16 -14.95
N SER A 11 -12.52 25.33 -14.58
CA SER A 11 -11.14 25.54 -14.11
C SER A 11 -10.93 24.93 -12.72
N SER A 12 -11.86 25.14 -11.80
CA SER A 12 -11.80 24.67 -10.41
C SER A 12 -11.90 23.14 -10.28
N SER A 13 -12.59 22.47 -11.20
CA SER A 13 -12.65 21.00 -11.25
C SER A 13 -11.30 20.40 -11.71
N ARG A 14 -10.59 21.07 -12.62
CA ARG A 14 -9.29 20.62 -13.13
C ARG A 14 -8.17 20.74 -12.09
N LEU A 15 -8.19 21.79 -11.28
CA LEU A 15 -7.18 21.97 -10.20
C LEU A 15 -7.28 20.87 -9.15
N ARG A 16 -8.50 20.56 -8.69
CA ARG A 16 -8.73 19.46 -7.74
C ARG A 16 -8.23 18.13 -8.27
N LEU A 17 -8.56 17.80 -9.53
CA LEU A 17 -8.10 16.55 -10.16
C LEU A 17 -6.57 16.49 -10.25
N LYS A 18 -5.91 17.60 -10.61
CA LYS A 18 -4.45 17.67 -10.66
C LYS A 18 -3.81 17.44 -9.30
N ILE A 19 -4.30 18.11 -8.24
CA ILE A 19 -3.79 17.93 -6.88
C ILE A 19 -3.97 16.48 -6.42
N MET A 20 -5.15 15.89 -6.66
CA MET A 20 -5.39 14.48 -6.32
C MET A 20 -4.45 13.54 -7.07
N LEU A 21 -4.25 13.75 -8.38
CA LEU A 21 -3.34 12.92 -9.17
C LEU A 21 -1.89 13.03 -8.71
N VAL A 22 -1.40 14.25 -8.44
CA VAL A 22 -0.03 14.48 -7.96
C VAL A 22 0.19 13.84 -6.58
N ALA A 23 -0.82 13.85 -5.71
CA ALA A 23 -0.71 13.25 -4.37
C ALA A 23 -0.86 11.72 -4.39
N LEU A 24 -1.79 11.18 -5.21
CA LEU A 24 -2.07 9.74 -5.25
C LEU A 24 -1.07 8.96 -6.09
N PHE A 25 -0.55 9.53 -7.17
CA PHE A 25 0.35 8.82 -8.08
C PHE A 25 1.61 8.26 -7.39
N PRO A 26 2.41 9.06 -6.65
CA PRO A 26 3.58 8.53 -5.96
C PRO A 26 3.22 7.52 -4.87
N MET A 27 2.07 7.68 -4.22
CA MET A 27 1.61 6.77 -3.18
C MET A 27 1.21 5.41 -3.75
N ILE A 28 0.47 5.38 -4.87
CA ILE A 28 0.11 4.14 -5.56
C ILE A 28 1.37 3.47 -6.11
N LEU A 29 2.28 4.24 -6.70
CA LEU A 29 3.55 3.72 -7.21
C LEU A 29 4.37 3.06 -6.09
N MET A 30 4.50 3.71 -4.93
CA MET A 30 5.19 3.14 -3.76
C MET A 30 4.50 1.88 -3.24
N ALA A 31 3.17 1.87 -3.14
CA ALA A 31 2.42 0.69 -2.72
C ALA A 31 2.69 -0.50 -3.65
N VAL A 32 2.62 -0.29 -4.98
CA VAL A 32 2.92 -1.35 -5.95
C VAL A 32 4.36 -1.88 -5.80
N ILE A 33 5.35 -0.98 -5.64
CA ILE A 33 6.75 -1.39 -5.47
C ILE A 33 6.92 -2.19 -4.18
N VAL A 34 6.40 -1.68 -3.06
CA VAL A 34 6.48 -2.34 -1.74
C VAL A 34 5.76 -3.69 -1.77
N GLY A 35 4.56 -3.76 -2.35
CA GLY A 35 3.79 -5.00 -2.48
C GLY A 35 4.53 -6.07 -3.30
N VAL A 36 5.12 -5.68 -4.44
CA VAL A 36 5.91 -6.61 -5.27
C VAL A 36 7.16 -7.09 -4.54
N VAL A 37 7.90 -6.19 -3.88
CA VAL A 37 9.11 -6.55 -3.11
C VAL A 37 8.74 -7.44 -1.93
N ALA A 38 7.69 -7.11 -1.18
CA ALA A 38 7.21 -7.91 -0.05
C ALA A 38 6.76 -9.30 -0.49
N ALA A 39 6.02 -9.41 -1.61
CA ALA A 39 5.59 -10.69 -2.15
C ALA A 39 6.77 -11.58 -2.58
N ARG A 40 7.79 -11.01 -3.23
CA ARG A 40 9.00 -11.74 -3.63
C ARG A 40 9.81 -12.21 -2.41
N ASN A 41 10.07 -11.32 -1.46
CA ASN A 41 10.84 -11.65 -0.26
C ASN A 41 10.11 -12.70 0.59
N MET A 42 8.78 -12.59 0.72
CA MET A 42 7.95 -13.57 1.40
C MET A 42 8.03 -14.94 0.73
N SER A 43 7.90 -14.98 -0.60
CA SER A 43 7.98 -16.22 -1.37
C SER A 43 9.34 -16.91 -1.21
N GLU A 44 10.42 -16.15 -1.34
CA GLU A 44 11.78 -16.68 -1.20
C GLU A 44 12.08 -17.14 0.22
N GLY A 45 11.74 -16.33 1.22
CA GLY A 45 11.93 -16.68 2.63
C GLY A 45 11.16 -17.96 3.01
N MET A 46 9.89 -18.07 2.59
CA MET A 46 9.08 -19.27 2.86
C MET A 46 9.63 -20.52 2.18
N ARG A 47 10.22 -20.37 0.99
CA ARG A 47 10.84 -21.50 0.28
C ARG A 47 12.09 -22.00 1.00
N GLN A 48 12.95 -21.08 1.44
CA GLN A 48 14.15 -21.43 2.20
C GLN A 48 13.80 -22.11 3.53
N GLU A 49 12.87 -21.51 4.30
CA GLU A 49 12.40 -22.12 5.55
C GLU A 49 11.81 -23.51 5.32
N MET A 50 11.08 -23.69 4.22
CA MET A 50 10.53 -25.00 3.87
C MET A 50 11.63 -26.05 3.62
N LEU A 51 12.67 -25.70 2.87
CA LEU A 51 13.79 -26.63 2.63
C LEU A 51 14.53 -26.96 3.93
N TYR A 52 14.76 -25.98 4.80
CA TYR A 52 15.32 -26.22 6.13
C TYR A 52 14.45 -27.14 6.99
N ALA A 53 13.13 -26.94 6.97
CA ALA A 53 12.18 -27.78 7.69
C ALA A 53 12.18 -29.22 7.15
N LEU A 54 12.20 -29.40 5.82
CA LEU A 54 12.28 -30.73 5.19
C LEU A 54 13.58 -31.44 5.53
N LYS A 55 14.70 -30.73 5.57
CA LYS A 55 15.99 -31.29 5.98
C LYS A 55 15.99 -31.72 7.45
N ALA A 56 15.44 -30.88 8.31
CA ALA A 56 15.30 -31.20 9.74
C ALA A 56 14.41 -32.41 9.96
N GLU A 57 13.29 -32.51 9.21
CA GLU A 57 12.34 -33.63 9.28
C GLU A 57 12.99 -34.94 8.83
N ALA A 58 13.70 -34.93 7.70
CA ALA A 58 14.41 -36.10 7.23
C ALA A 58 15.47 -36.58 8.21
N HIS A 59 16.25 -35.65 8.79
CA HIS A 59 17.25 -35.98 9.80
C HIS A 59 16.63 -36.49 11.09
N SER A 60 15.53 -35.88 11.55
CA SER A 60 14.81 -36.34 12.74
C SER A 60 14.27 -37.76 12.58
N LEU A 61 13.73 -38.08 11.39
CA LEU A 61 13.24 -39.45 11.11
C LEU A 61 14.37 -40.48 11.16
N GLU A 62 15.55 -40.19 10.58
CA GLU A 62 16.74 -41.01 10.69
C GLU A 62 17.12 -41.23 12.17
N GLN A 63 17.20 -40.16 12.98
CA GLN A 63 17.55 -40.27 14.38
C GLN A 63 16.55 -41.08 15.19
N VAL A 64 15.25 -40.92 14.94
CA VAL A 64 14.21 -41.67 15.63
C VAL A 64 14.34 -43.13 15.35
N TYR A 65 14.52 -43.57 14.07
CA TYR A 65 14.72 -44.97 13.77
C TYR A 65 16.05 -45.52 14.36
N ASN A 66 17.09 -44.70 14.41
CA ASN A 66 18.34 -45.10 15.07
C ASN A 66 18.22 -45.21 16.61
N ALA A 67 17.28 -44.46 17.20
CA ALA A 67 16.99 -44.55 18.64
C ALA A 67 16.09 -45.75 19.02
N VAL A 68 15.22 -46.22 18.10
CA VAL A 68 14.33 -47.38 18.34
C VAL A 68 15.17 -48.66 18.62
N ASN A 69 16.22 -48.88 17.86
CA ASN A 69 17.11 -50.03 18.01
C ASN A 69 18.51 -49.68 17.46
N SER A 70 19.56 -50.14 18.17
CA SER A 70 20.95 -49.96 17.72
C SER A 70 21.39 -50.96 16.66
N ASP A 71 20.54 -51.96 16.35
CA ASP A 71 20.87 -53.01 15.35
C ASP A 71 20.95 -52.45 13.93
N THR A 72 21.50 -53.27 13.04
CA THR A 72 21.64 -52.94 11.60
C THR A 72 20.28 -52.97 10.87
N TYR A 73 20.20 -52.22 9.78
CA TYR A 73 19.09 -52.33 8.85
C TYR A 73 19.24 -53.60 7.97
N SER A 74 18.16 -54.33 7.80
CA SER A 74 18.11 -55.52 6.96
C SER A 74 16.80 -55.63 6.20
N VAL A 75 16.80 -56.34 5.08
CA VAL A 75 15.57 -56.60 4.32
C VAL A 75 15.25 -58.09 4.46
N SER A 76 14.06 -58.38 4.97
CA SER A 76 13.51 -59.73 5.05
C SER A 76 12.27 -59.85 4.16
N GLY A 77 12.40 -60.54 3.04
CA GLY A 77 11.39 -60.51 1.99
C GLY A 77 11.25 -59.12 1.38
N ASN A 78 10.06 -58.49 1.53
CA ASN A 78 9.79 -57.13 1.04
C ASN A 78 9.65 -56.12 2.18
N LYS A 79 10.22 -56.40 3.37
CA LYS A 79 10.11 -55.64 4.60
C LYS A 79 11.46 -55.13 5.08
N LEU A 80 11.52 -53.85 5.38
CA LEU A 80 12.68 -53.24 6.01
C LEU A 80 12.57 -53.44 7.52
N MET A 81 13.60 -54.03 8.07
CA MET A 81 13.73 -54.33 9.49
C MET A 81 14.88 -53.53 10.09
N LYS A 82 14.73 -53.10 11.35
CA LYS A 82 15.86 -52.64 12.16
C LYS A 82 15.91 -53.48 13.43
N GLY A 83 16.83 -54.49 13.40
CA GLY A 83 16.75 -55.56 14.37
C GLY A 83 15.40 -56.29 14.32
N SER A 84 14.67 -56.29 15.41
CA SER A 84 13.29 -56.87 15.49
C SER A 84 12.19 -55.91 15.08
N PHE A 85 12.47 -54.64 14.86
CA PHE A 85 11.50 -53.64 14.54
C PHE A 85 11.17 -53.62 13.03
N ASN A 86 9.91 -53.79 12.67
CA ASN A 86 9.49 -53.84 11.28
C ASN A 86 9.06 -52.45 10.80
N ILE A 87 9.97 -51.72 10.15
CA ILE A 87 9.74 -50.36 9.67
C ILE A 87 8.62 -50.28 8.61
N THR A 88 8.52 -51.30 7.74
CA THR A 88 7.55 -51.30 6.64
C THR A 88 6.10 -51.44 7.13
N ASP A 89 5.85 -52.26 8.11
CA ASP A 89 4.49 -52.55 8.60
C ASP A 89 4.04 -51.59 9.70
N GLU A 90 4.94 -50.91 10.39
CA GLU A 90 4.64 -49.95 11.45
C GLU A 90 4.19 -48.59 10.84
N THR A 91 3.08 -48.66 10.11
CA THR A 91 2.55 -47.46 9.38
C THR A 91 2.05 -46.38 10.29
N ASP A 92 1.51 -46.72 11.48
CA ASP A 92 1.02 -45.74 12.46
C ASP A 92 2.17 -44.92 13.04
N PHE A 93 3.36 -45.54 13.17
CA PHE A 93 4.53 -44.85 13.64
C PHE A 93 4.98 -43.74 12.67
N ILE A 94 5.12 -44.06 11.37
CA ILE A 94 5.54 -43.08 10.37
C ILE A 94 4.45 -42.00 10.13
N ASP A 95 3.15 -42.34 10.26
CA ASP A 95 2.05 -41.36 10.16
C ASP A 95 2.05 -40.40 11.34
N SER A 96 2.22 -40.91 12.58
CA SER A 96 2.25 -40.06 13.78
C SER A 96 3.45 -39.11 13.78
N PHE A 97 4.55 -39.52 13.14
CA PHE A 97 5.76 -38.68 13.04
C PHE A 97 5.50 -37.40 12.24
N VAL A 98 4.68 -37.43 11.21
CA VAL A 98 4.36 -36.27 10.37
C VAL A 98 3.03 -35.61 10.72
N GLU A 99 2.35 -36.07 11.78
CA GLU A 99 1.04 -35.53 12.16
C GLU A 99 1.11 -34.03 12.42
N GLY A 100 0.24 -33.25 11.76
CA GLY A 100 0.19 -31.81 11.87
C GLY A 100 1.23 -31.03 11.06
N SER A 101 2.30 -31.68 10.54
CA SER A 101 3.33 -31.01 9.74
C SER A 101 2.88 -30.71 8.30
N GLY A 102 1.96 -31.51 7.79
CA GLY A 102 1.52 -31.51 6.40
C GLY A 102 2.65 -31.86 5.44
N MET A 103 3.66 -32.59 5.93
CA MET A 103 4.76 -33.17 5.16
C MET A 103 4.52 -34.64 4.91
N ASP A 104 5.17 -35.17 3.89
CA ASP A 104 5.25 -36.60 3.62
C ASP A 104 6.67 -37.06 3.85
N VAL A 105 6.83 -38.26 4.40
CA VAL A 105 8.15 -38.87 4.63
C VAL A 105 8.23 -40.28 4.03
N THR A 106 9.44 -40.71 3.75
CA THR A 106 9.72 -42.05 3.22
C THR A 106 11.06 -42.53 3.74
N VAL A 107 11.14 -43.82 4.01
CA VAL A 107 12.40 -44.54 4.26
C VAL A 107 12.66 -45.47 3.06
N PHE A 108 13.83 -45.35 2.50
CA PHE A 108 14.33 -46.18 1.41
C PHE A 108 15.44 -47.12 1.92
N TYR A 109 15.47 -48.31 1.38
CA TYR A 109 16.66 -49.20 1.46
C TYR A 109 17.29 -49.24 0.07
N GLY A 110 18.54 -48.83 -0.03
CA GLY A 110 19.07 -48.43 -1.33
C GLY A 110 18.24 -47.32 -1.96
N ASP A 111 17.72 -47.56 -3.13
CA ASP A 111 16.81 -46.65 -3.88
C ASP A 111 15.32 -47.01 -3.79
N THR A 112 15.00 -48.13 -3.12
CA THR A 112 13.65 -48.71 -3.08
C THR A 112 12.88 -48.19 -1.85
N ARG A 113 11.66 -47.71 -2.05
CA ARG A 113 10.77 -47.18 -1.03
C ARG A 113 10.19 -48.32 -0.17
N MET A 114 10.57 -48.38 1.08
CA MET A 114 10.22 -49.47 1.98
C MET A 114 9.09 -49.07 2.96
N ALA A 115 9.07 -47.82 3.42
CA ALA A 115 8.00 -47.27 4.23
C ALA A 115 7.72 -45.83 3.79
N THR A 116 6.45 -45.40 3.74
CA THR A 116 6.09 -44.06 3.26
C THR A 116 4.72 -43.63 3.73
N THR A 117 4.54 -42.33 3.94
CA THR A 117 3.24 -41.71 4.12
C THR A 117 2.57 -41.37 2.79
N LEU A 118 3.35 -41.31 1.71
CA LEU A 118 2.84 -41.03 0.36
C LEU A 118 1.84 -42.07 -0.10
N LYS A 119 0.70 -41.62 -0.61
CA LYS A 119 -0.39 -42.44 -1.12
C LYS A 119 -0.73 -42.05 -2.55
N ASP A 120 -1.04 -43.03 -3.37
CA ASP A 120 -1.58 -42.85 -4.72
C ASP A 120 -3.02 -42.31 -4.67
N ASP A 121 -3.62 -42.03 -5.81
CA ASP A 121 -4.99 -41.51 -5.92
C ASP A 121 -6.06 -42.51 -5.42
N SER A 122 -5.73 -43.82 -5.26
CA SER A 122 -6.59 -44.82 -4.63
C SER A 122 -6.46 -44.87 -3.10
N GLY A 123 -5.54 -44.09 -2.51
CA GLY A 123 -5.24 -44.08 -1.09
C GLY A 123 -4.26 -45.16 -0.63
N LYS A 124 -3.68 -45.97 -1.57
CA LYS A 124 -2.70 -46.99 -1.26
C LYS A 124 -1.30 -46.38 -1.17
N ARG A 125 -0.47 -46.80 -0.20
CA ARG A 125 0.91 -46.35 -0.08
C ARG A 125 1.73 -46.84 -1.26
N ILE A 126 2.61 -45.98 -1.82
CA ILE A 126 3.45 -46.27 -2.99
C ILE A 126 4.73 -47.00 -2.62
N VAL A 127 4.63 -48.00 -1.73
CA VAL A 127 5.76 -48.87 -1.32
C VAL A 127 6.26 -49.70 -2.51
N GLY A 128 7.56 -50.02 -2.54
CA GLY A 128 8.22 -50.80 -3.57
C GLY A 128 8.60 -50.01 -4.82
N THR A 129 8.24 -48.72 -4.92
CA THR A 129 8.67 -47.86 -6.02
C THR A 129 10.10 -47.38 -5.80
N GLN A 130 10.81 -47.01 -6.88
CA GLN A 130 12.17 -46.48 -6.81
C GLN A 130 12.20 -44.95 -6.78
N ALA A 131 13.20 -44.38 -6.13
CA ALA A 131 13.51 -42.97 -6.22
C ALA A 131 14.07 -42.62 -7.61
N ASN A 132 14.13 -41.32 -7.93
CA ASN A 132 14.81 -40.83 -9.12
C ASN A 132 16.28 -41.27 -9.09
N ALA A 133 16.80 -41.87 -10.18
CA ALA A 133 18.12 -42.47 -10.23
C ALA A 133 19.27 -41.47 -9.93
N ASP A 134 19.16 -40.22 -10.44
CA ASP A 134 20.18 -39.21 -10.20
C ASP A 134 20.20 -38.75 -8.72
N ILE A 135 19.02 -38.64 -8.11
CA ILE A 135 18.88 -38.30 -6.67
C ILE A 135 19.45 -39.47 -5.84
N ALA A 136 19.04 -40.69 -6.13
CA ALA A 136 19.51 -41.89 -5.40
C ALA A 136 21.03 -42.01 -5.47
N LYS A 137 21.62 -41.81 -6.63
CA LYS A 137 23.08 -41.86 -6.83
C LYS A 137 23.81 -40.85 -5.95
N ALA A 138 23.35 -39.57 -5.91
CA ALA A 138 23.96 -38.51 -5.10
C ALA A 138 23.83 -38.82 -3.60
N VAL A 139 22.62 -39.21 -3.16
CA VAL A 139 22.35 -39.43 -1.74
C VAL A 139 23.08 -40.66 -1.20
N LEU A 140 23.14 -41.75 -1.99
CA LEU A 140 23.91 -42.96 -1.62
C LEU A 140 25.42 -42.72 -1.65
N ALA A 141 25.89 -41.65 -2.33
CA ALA A 141 27.29 -41.18 -2.24
C ALA A 141 27.54 -40.29 -1.00
N GLY A 142 26.51 -39.97 -0.20
CA GLY A 142 26.61 -39.24 1.04
C GLY A 142 26.14 -37.78 0.97
N GLU A 143 25.60 -37.33 -0.16
CA GLU A 143 25.11 -35.99 -0.34
C GLU A 143 23.66 -35.84 0.19
N THR A 144 23.33 -34.69 0.76
CA THR A 144 21.91 -34.29 0.99
C THR A 144 21.42 -33.54 -0.23
N VAL A 145 20.31 -33.99 -0.82
CA VAL A 145 19.75 -33.43 -2.04
C VAL A 145 18.44 -32.70 -1.71
N GLU A 146 18.43 -31.38 -1.88
CA GLU A 146 17.27 -30.54 -1.77
C GLU A 146 16.83 -30.09 -3.16
N LYS A 147 15.58 -30.35 -3.53
CA LYS A 147 15.04 -29.95 -4.85
C LYS A 147 13.59 -29.54 -4.76
N GLU A 148 13.18 -28.71 -5.72
CA GLU A 148 11.81 -28.29 -5.91
C GLU A 148 11.24 -28.87 -7.19
N ASN A 149 9.91 -28.93 -7.24
CA ASN A 149 9.16 -29.37 -8.41
C ASN A 149 9.47 -30.82 -8.85
N ILE A 150 9.89 -31.67 -7.92
CA ILE A 150 10.04 -33.10 -8.19
C ILE A 150 8.65 -33.72 -8.29
N THR A 151 8.41 -34.44 -9.40
CA THR A 151 7.11 -35.10 -9.58
C THR A 151 7.17 -36.50 -8.93
N ILE A 152 6.26 -36.73 -7.99
CA ILE A 152 6.03 -38.00 -7.31
C ILE A 152 4.56 -38.34 -7.49
N ASP A 153 4.26 -39.46 -8.11
CA ASP A 153 2.89 -39.89 -8.39
C ASP A 153 1.97 -38.77 -8.94
N GLY A 154 2.46 -38.09 -10.02
CA GLY A 154 1.72 -36.98 -10.68
C GLY A 154 1.68 -35.66 -9.95
N LYS A 155 2.08 -35.60 -8.68
CA LYS A 155 2.08 -34.35 -7.85
C LYS A 155 3.49 -33.78 -7.74
N LYS A 156 3.59 -32.44 -7.76
CA LYS A 156 4.87 -31.74 -7.57
C LYS A 156 5.16 -31.52 -6.09
N TYR A 157 6.36 -31.82 -5.68
CA TYR A 157 6.86 -31.68 -4.31
C TYR A 157 8.11 -30.82 -4.23
N CYS A 158 8.25 -30.07 -3.11
CA CYS A 158 9.53 -29.64 -2.59
C CYS A 158 10.06 -30.79 -1.74
N VAL A 159 11.31 -31.19 -1.92
CA VAL A 159 11.85 -32.44 -1.35
C VAL A 159 13.22 -32.21 -0.74
N CYS A 160 13.49 -32.96 0.31
CA CYS A 160 14.83 -33.21 0.84
C CYS A 160 15.04 -34.74 0.92
N TYR A 161 16.14 -35.21 0.36
CA TYR A 161 16.62 -36.57 0.54
C TYR A 161 17.95 -36.53 1.31
N SER A 162 18.09 -37.29 2.37
CA SER A 162 19.31 -37.41 3.14
C SER A 162 19.73 -38.91 3.22
N PRO A 163 21.02 -39.18 3.39
CA PRO A 163 21.48 -40.56 3.59
C PRO A 163 20.88 -41.19 4.84
N LEU A 164 20.44 -42.43 4.76
CA LEU A 164 20.12 -43.27 5.92
C LEU A 164 21.38 -44.04 6.33
N ARG A 165 21.86 -43.74 7.55
CA ARG A 165 23.10 -44.31 8.07
C ARG A 165 22.82 -45.33 9.18
N GLU A 166 23.59 -46.36 9.20
CA GLU A 166 23.71 -47.25 10.35
C GLU A 166 24.58 -46.63 11.44
N SER A 167 24.60 -47.24 12.63
CA SER A 167 25.49 -46.84 13.75
C SER A 167 26.97 -46.93 13.37
N SER A 168 27.34 -47.69 12.37
CA SER A 168 28.68 -47.78 11.79
C SER A 168 29.03 -46.68 10.79
N ASP A 169 28.14 -45.68 10.60
CA ASP A 169 28.22 -44.63 9.59
C ASP A 169 28.08 -45.12 8.12
N LYS A 170 27.79 -46.41 7.91
CA LYS A 170 27.55 -46.97 6.59
C LYS A 170 26.19 -46.50 6.05
N ILE A 171 26.17 -45.98 4.82
CA ILE A 171 24.92 -45.60 4.14
C ILE A 171 24.25 -46.87 3.61
N VAL A 172 22.99 -47.10 4.01
CA VAL A 172 22.19 -48.26 3.61
C VAL A 172 20.98 -47.91 2.77
N GLY A 173 20.65 -46.63 2.73
CA GLY A 173 19.48 -46.12 2.01
C GLY A 173 19.36 -44.62 2.10
N MET A 174 18.14 -44.14 2.05
CA MET A 174 17.81 -42.72 2.05
C MET A 174 16.59 -42.46 2.92
N VAL A 175 16.53 -41.30 3.50
CA VAL A 175 15.33 -40.73 4.10
C VAL A 175 14.85 -39.55 3.24
N PHE A 176 13.58 -39.53 2.98
CA PHE A 176 12.92 -38.46 2.25
C PHE A 176 11.94 -37.72 3.16
N ALA A 177 11.96 -36.40 3.07
CA ALA A 177 10.87 -35.53 3.50
C ALA A 177 10.41 -34.66 2.33
N GLY A 178 9.12 -34.50 2.19
CA GLY A 178 8.55 -33.72 1.07
C GLY A 178 7.28 -32.99 1.45
N LYS A 179 7.02 -31.88 0.78
CA LYS A 179 5.77 -31.15 0.90
C LYS A 179 5.22 -30.82 -0.48
N PRO A 180 3.91 -31.05 -0.72
CA PRO A 180 3.29 -30.70 -1.99
C PRO A 180 3.47 -29.20 -2.31
N VAL A 181 3.95 -28.89 -3.51
CA VAL A 181 4.14 -27.52 -3.98
C VAL A 181 2.82 -26.73 -3.90
N ALA A 182 1.69 -27.39 -4.18
CA ALA A 182 0.37 -26.75 -4.07
C ALA A 182 0.06 -26.25 -2.64
N ALA A 183 0.45 -27.01 -1.61
CA ALA A 183 0.28 -26.59 -0.22
C ALA A 183 1.15 -25.39 0.14
N VAL A 184 2.40 -25.37 -0.33
CA VAL A 184 3.34 -24.25 -0.17
C VAL A 184 2.79 -23.00 -0.88
N GLN A 185 2.34 -23.13 -2.13
CA GLN A 185 1.75 -22.05 -2.92
C GLN A 185 0.49 -21.49 -2.26
N ALA A 186 -0.39 -22.35 -1.74
CA ALA A 186 -1.59 -21.90 -1.03
C ALA A 186 -1.25 -21.02 0.19
N LEU A 187 -0.22 -21.40 0.95
CA LEU A 187 0.24 -20.65 2.10
C LEU A 187 0.83 -19.29 1.69
N ILE A 188 1.68 -19.25 0.67
CA ILE A 188 2.26 -18.02 0.10
C ILE A 188 1.12 -17.10 -0.38
N THR A 189 0.18 -17.63 -1.16
CA THR A 189 -0.95 -16.86 -1.69
C THR A 189 -1.79 -16.26 -0.55
N LYS A 190 -2.12 -17.04 0.48
CA LYS A 190 -2.88 -16.56 1.64
C LYS A 190 -2.20 -15.38 2.33
N ARG A 191 -0.88 -15.46 2.54
CA ARG A 191 -0.09 -14.40 3.17
C ARG A 191 0.04 -13.17 2.29
N THR A 192 0.33 -13.35 1.01
CA THR A 192 0.43 -12.25 0.03
C THR A 192 -0.90 -11.52 -0.14
N THR A 193 -2.02 -12.25 -0.21
CA THR A 193 -3.35 -11.65 -0.30
C THR A 193 -3.65 -10.77 0.92
N ALA A 194 -3.26 -11.19 2.12
CA ALA A 194 -3.43 -10.37 3.32
C ALA A 194 -2.67 -9.03 3.22
N ILE A 195 -1.44 -9.03 2.70
CA ILE A 195 -0.66 -7.81 2.48
C ILE A 195 -1.37 -6.88 1.49
N VAL A 196 -1.82 -7.42 0.35
CA VAL A 196 -2.54 -6.64 -0.69
C VAL A 196 -3.82 -6.02 -0.13
N VAL A 197 -4.58 -6.76 0.68
CA VAL A 197 -5.81 -6.22 1.31
C VAL A 197 -5.47 -5.03 2.22
N VAL A 198 -4.43 -5.14 3.05
CA VAL A 198 -4.00 -4.04 3.91
C VAL A 198 -3.58 -2.82 3.10
N GLU A 199 -2.81 -3.00 2.01
CA GLU A 199 -2.41 -1.91 1.11
C GLU A 199 -3.61 -1.21 0.48
N VAL A 200 -4.59 -1.96 -0.03
CA VAL A 200 -5.82 -1.40 -0.60
C VAL A 200 -6.58 -0.57 0.43
N VAL A 201 -6.73 -1.06 1.66
CA VAL A 201 -7.38 -0.32 2.74
C VAL A 201 -6.65 0.98 3.05
N LEU A 202 -5.32 0.96 3.14
CA LEU A 202 -4.51 2.16 3.37
C LEU A 202 -4.66 3.19 2.23
N ILE A 203 -4.67 2.75 0.98
CA ILE A 203 -4.91 3.62 -0.19
C ILE A 203 -6.30 4.25 -0.12
N LEU A 204 -7.34 3.50 0.25
CA LEU A 204 -8.69 4.04 0.41
C LEU A 204 -8.77 5.10 1.52
N ILE A 205 -8.14 4.85 2.67
CA ILE A 205 -8.08 5.82 3.77
C ILE A 205 -7.38 7.10 3.31
N ALA A 206 -6.23 6.98 2.65
CA ALA A 206 -5.50 8.12 2.13
C ALA A 206 -6.30 8.89 1.07
N MET A 207 -7.03 8.20 0.20
CA MET A 207 -7.92 8.82 -0.78
C MET A 207 -9.01 9.66 -0.10
N VAL A 208 -9.61 9.16 0.98
CA VAL A 208 -10.60 9.90 1.77
C VAL A 208 -9.98 11.15 2.40
N ILE A 209 -8.80 11.02 3.00
CA ILE A 209 -8.09 12.17 3.61
C ILE A 209 -7.77 13.22 2.56
N ILE A 210 -7.19 12.85 1.42
CA ILE A 210 -6.86 13.76 0.30
C ILE A 210 -8.14 14.41 -0.24
N PHE A 211 -9.25 13.68 -0.32
CA PHE A 211 -10.54 14.23 -0.75
C PHE A 211 -11.02 15.37 0.18
N PHE A 212 -10.95 15.19 1.50
CA PHE A 212 -11.35 16.23 2.46
C PHE A 212 -10.40 17.41 2.43
N LEU A 213 -9.09 17.19 2.37
CA LEU A 213 -8.09 18.25 2.27
C LEU A 213 -8.28 19.10 1.00
N THR A 214 -8.41 18.45 -0.16
CA THR A 214 -8.62 19.17 -1.42
C THR A 214 -9.95 19.91 -1.49
N ARG A 215 -10.98 19.41 -0.81
CA ARG A 215 -12.26 20.12 -0.67
C ARG A 215 -12.09 21.40 0.15
N GLY A 216 -11.34 21.35 1.25
CA GLY A 216 -11.04 22.51 2.09
C GLY A 216 -10.27 23.59 1.33
N ILE A 217 -9.23 23.21 0.58
CA ILE A 217 -8.43 24.12 -0.25
C ILE A 217 -9.31 24.82 -1.30
N LYS A 218 -10.20 24.06 -1.97
CA LYS A 218 -11.09 24.64 -2.97
C LYS A 218 -12.00 25.73 -2.40
N ILE A 219 -12.60 25.51 -1.22
CA ILE A 219 -13.53 26.45 -0.60
C ILE A 219 -12.80 27.77 -0.27
N GLY A 220 -11.61 27.70 0.33
CA GLY A 220 -10.81 28.88 0.67
C GLY A 220 -10.40 29.68 -0.56
N LEU A 221 -9.89 28.99 -1.61
CA LEU A 221 -9.45 29.63 -2.84
C LEU A 221 -10.60 30.29 -3.61
N GLN A 222 -11.78 29.66 -3.64
CA GLN A 222 -12.97 30.24 -4.30
C GLN A 222 -13.49 31.49 -3.58
N ALA A 223 -13.38 31.56 -2.26
CA ALA A 223 -13.77 32.76 -1.50
C ALA A 223 -12.87 33.93 -1.88
N ALA A 224 -11.56 33.73 -1.94
CA ALA A 224 -10.61 34.75 -2.37
C ALA A 224 -10.80 35.15 -3.85
N GLU A 225 -10.97 34.16 -4.76
CA GLU A 225 -11.23 34.41 -6.20
C GLU A 225 -12.45 35.31 -6.40
N LYS A 226 -13.57 35.03 -5.72
CA LYS A 226 -14.79 35.85 -5.81
C LYS A 226 -14.58 37.28 -5.29
N ALA A 227 -13.86 37.46 -4.18
CA ALA A 227 -13.58 38.76 -3.63
C ALA A 227 -12.70 39.60 -4.57
N VAL A 228 -11.65 39.00 -5.12
CA VAL A 228 -10.77 39.67 -6.10
C VAL A 228 -11.51 39.96 -7.41
N GLU A 229 -12.37 39.05 -7.90
CA GLU A 229 -13.20 39.27 -9.09
C GLU A 229 -14.18 40.42 -8.89
N GLY A 230 -14.85 40.49 -7.73
CA GLY A 230 -15.73 41.64 -7.35
C GLY A 230 -14.93 42.93 -7.35
N LEU A 231 -13.78 42.94 -6.69
CA LEU A 231 -12.91 44.12 -6.62
C LEU A 231 -12.47 44.61 -8.03
N SER A 232 -12.10 43.68 -8.91
CA SER A 232 -11.72 44.01 -10.30
C SER A 232 -12.85 44.57 -11.16
N ASN A 233 -14.10 44.31 -10.76
CA ASN A 233 -15.30 44.84 -11.42
C ASN A 233 -15.83 46.14 -10.71
N GLY A 234 -15.09 46.66 -9.72
CA GLY A 234 -15.50 47.86 -8.95
C GLY A 234 -16.59 47.60 -7.91
N ASP A 235 -16.94 46.34 -7.64
CA ASP A 235 -17.92 45.98 -6.61
C ASP A 235 -17.22 45.80 -5.25
N LEU A 236 -17.31 46.86 -4.44
CA LEU A 236 -16.78 46.90 -3.06
C LEU A 236 -17.75 46.31 -2.02
N THR A 237 -18.92 45.81 -2.44
CA THR A 237 -19.94 45.25 -1.54
C THR A 237 -19.80 43.73 -1.37
N VAL A 238 -18.81 43.10 -1.99
CA VAL A 238 -18.57 41.66 -1.94
C VAL A 238 -18.25 41.23 -0.51
N ALA A 239 -19.15 40.42 0.08
CA ALA A 239 -18.90 39.81 1.38
C ALA A 239 -18.04 38.58 1.30
N ILE A 240 -16.98 38.51 2.10
CA ILE A 240 -16.16 37.28 2.26
C ILE A 240 -16.89 36.35 3.23
N GLU A 241 -17.07 35.09 2.80
CA GLU A 241 -17.76 34.09 3.63
C GLU A 241 -17.08 33.93 5.00
N SER A 242 -17.85 34.03 6.08
CA SER A 242 -17.35 33.89 7.46
C SER A 242 -16.66 32.55 7.72
N LYS A 243 -16.99 31.49 6.97
CA LYS A 243 -16.29 30.19 7.03
C LYS A 243 -14.85 30.28 6.54
N ALA A 244 -14.53 31.10 5.55
CA ALA A 244 -13.18 31.30 5.07
C ALA A 244 -12.32 32.06 6.10
N MET A 245 -12.89 33.09 6.74
CA MET A 245 -12.19 33.88 7.75
C MET A 245 -11.94 33.16 9.09
N ARG A 246 -12.75 32.14 9.43
CA ARG A 246 -12.59 31.32 10.64
C ARG A 246 -11.52 30.23 10.54
N ARG A 247 -10.88 30.10 9.40
CA ARG A 247 -9.81 29.11 9.22
C ARG A 247 -8.54 29.58 9.95
N ASN A 248 -7.82 28.60 10.50
CA ASN A 248 -6.52 28.80 11.16
C ASN A 248 -5.36 28.25 10.29
N ASP A 249 -5.44 28.48 8.98
CA ASP A 249 -4.42 28.11 8.01
C ASP A 249 -4.15 29.29 7.05
N GLU A 250 -3.19 29.11 6.13
CA GLU A 250 -2.76 30.12 5.15
C GLU A 250 -3.92 30.63 4.29
N LEU A 251 -4.93 29.79 4.06
CA LEU A 251 -6.14 30.20 3.31
C LEU A 251 -7.04 31.09 4.15
N GLY A 252 -7.06 30.89 5.45
CA GLY A 252 -7.74 31.78 6.39
C GLY A 252 -7.06 33.15 6.45
N ASP A 253 -5.75 33.15 6.49
CA ASP A 253 -4.96 34.41 6.53
C ASP A 253 -5.07 35.16 5.21
N MET A 254 -5.09 34.48 4.08
CA MET A 254 -5.39 35.09 2.78
C MET A 254 -6.80 35.71 2.74
N ALA A 255 -7.82 35.03 3.26
CA ALA A 255 -9.18 35.54 3.32
C ALA A 255 -9.29 36.83 4.21
N LYS A 256 -8.61 36.84 5.36
CA LYS A 256 -8.51 38.01 6.24
C LYS A 256 -7.77 39.16 5.56
N GLY A 257 -6.64 38.88 4.86
CA GLY A 257 -5.89 39.89 4.12
C GLY A 257 -6.73 40.56 3.03
N VAL A 258 -7.52 39.78 2.27
CA VAL A 258 -8.43 40.34 1.26
C VAL A 258 -9.55 41.15 1.91
N ALA A 259 -10.07 40.75 3.08
CA ALA A 259 -11.07 41.53 3.84
C ALA A 259 -10.52 42.88 4.28
N VAL A 260 -9.29 42.90 4.79
CA VAL A 260 -8.62 44.17 5.18
C VAL A 260 -8.43 45.08 3.97
N LEU A 261 -7.97 44.55 2.83
CA LEU A 261 -7.82 45.31 1.59
C LEU A 261 -9.14 45.93 1.12
N LEU A 262 -10.24 45.15 1.17
CA LEU A 262 -11.57 45.62 0.82
C LEU A 262 -12.02 46.78 1.70
N ASN A 263 -11.83 46.68 3.02
CA ASN A 263 -12.19 47.74 3.96
C ASN A 263 -11.36 49.02 3.73
N GLN A 264 -10.06 48.88 3.48
CA GLN A 264 -9.19 50.04 3.16
C GLN A 264 -9.63 50.77 1.88
N LEU A 265 -9.99 49.99 0.84
CA LEU A 265 -10.50 50.58 -0.40
C LEU A 265 -11.86 51.29 -0.21
N LEU A 266 -12.76 50.72 0.59
CA LEU A 266 -14.02 51.37 0.98
C LEU A 266 -13.76 52.68 1.70
N GLU A 267 -12.82 52.73 2.63
CA GLU A 267 -12.43 53.95 3.35
C GLU A 267 -11.88 55.02 2.39
N VAL A 268 -10.99 54.66 1.47
CA VAL A 268 -10.47 55.59 0.45
C VAL A 268 -11.58 56.13 -0.43
N VAL A 269 -12.50 55.30 -0.91
CA VAL A 269 -13.64 55.76 -1.73
C VAL A 269 -14.55 56.71 -0.94
N ASN A 270 -14.84 56.45 0.34
CA ASN A 270 -15.60 57.32 1.20
C ASN A 270 -14.90 58.68 1.43
N HIS A 271 -13.60 58.68 1.66
CA HIS A 271 -12.80 59.89 1.75
C HIS A 271 -12.86 60.76 0.48
N ILE A 272 -12.71 60.10 -0.70
CA ILE A 272 -12.83 60.80 -1.99
C ILE A 272 -14.23 61.44 -2.14
N ARG A 273 -15.27 60.65 -1.81
CA ARG A 273 -16.67 61.16 -1.86
C ARG A 273 -16.84 62.37 -0.96
N THR A 274 -16.45 62.28 0.30
CA THR A 274 -16.55 63.37 1.26
C THR A 274 -15.77 64.63 0.83
N SER A 275 -14.55 64.41 0.30
CA SER A 275 -13.73 65.50 -0.25
C SER A 275 -14.40 66.16 -1.46
N SER A 276 -15.02 65.37 -2.35
CA SER A 276 -15.77 65.86 -3.51
C SER A 276 -16.99 66.66 -3.10
N GLU A 277 -17.72 66.24 -2.06
CA GLU A 277 -18.87 66.97 -1.51
C GLU A 277 -18.43 68.32 -0.90
N MET A 278 -17.29 68.32 -0.17
CA MET A 278 -16.74 69.57 0.37
C MET A 278 -16.25 70.53 -0.74
N LEU A 279 -15.61 70.02 -1.80
CA LEU A 279 -15.20 70.81 -2.94
C LEU A 279 -16.40 71.45 -3.67
N LEU A 280 -17.47 70.67 -3.87
CA LEU A 280 -18.70 71.17 -4.47
C LEU A 280 -19.32 72.28 -3.65
N LYS A 281 -19.38 72.09 -2.33
CA LYS A 281 -19.86 73.14 -1.40
C LYS A 281 -19.01 74.42 -1.46
N SER A 282 -17.68 74.24 -1.38
CA SER A 282 -16.76 75.41 -1.45
C SER A 282 -16.84 76.09 -2.81
N GLY A 283 -17.07 75.39 -3.90
CA GLY A 283 -17.31 75.96 -5.21
C GLY A 283 -18.61 76.76 -5.28
N THR A 284 -19.66 76.29 -4.61
CA THR A 284 -20.95 77.00 -4.49
C THR A 284 -20.77 78.25 -3.66
N ASP A 285 -20.09 78.13 -2.51
CA ASP A 285 -19.85 79.31 -1.62
C ASP A 285 -19.01 80.39 -2.34
N LEU A 286 -17.99 79.97 -3.10
CA LEU A 286 -17.17 80.86 -3.90
C LEU A 286 -18.00 81.58 -5.01
N SER A 287 -18.87 80.83 -5.69
CA SER A 287 -19.80 81.43 -6.67
C SER A 287 -20.72 82.46 -6.09
N ASN A 288 -21.26 82.19 -4.90
CA ASN A 288 -22.10 83.16 -4.16
C ASN A 288 -21.31 84.40 -3.76
N MET A 289 -20.09 84.25 -3.25
CA MET A 289 -19.20 85.35 -2.93
C MET A 289 -18.84 86.16 -4.16
N ALA A 290 -18.57 85.58 -5.28
CA ALA A 290 -18.29 86.29 -6.52
C ALA A 290 -19.50 87.11 -7.01
N SER A 291 -20.69 86.49 -6.92
CA SER A 291 -21.94 87.23 -7.26
C SER A 291 -22.18 88.46 -6.31
N GLN A 292 -21.95 88.27 -5.01
CA GLN A 292 -22.06 89.32 -4.05
C GLN A 292 -21.01 90.40 -4.28
N THR A 293 -19.81 90.06 -4.58
CA THR A 293 -18.72 91.00 -4.95
C THR A 293 -19.08 91.79 -6.21
N ASN A 294 -19.65 91.15 -7.24
CA ASN A 294 -20.10 91.84 -8.41
C ASN A 294 -21.26 92.84 -8.15
N SER A 295 -22.23 92.42 -7.34
CA SER A 295 -23.30 93.35 -6.88
C SER A 295 -22.76 94.51 -6.12
N THR A 296 -21.83 94.31 -5.17
CA THR A 296 -21.18 95.37 -4.43
C THR A 296 -20.38 96.31 -5.34
N ALA A 297 -19.69 95.79 -6.37
CA ALA A 297 -18.99 96.57 -7.37
C ALA A 297 -19.96 97.47 -8.21
N GLU A 298 -21.10 96.89 -8.58
CA GLU A 298 -22.17 97.66 -9.27
C GLU A 298 -22.72 98.77 -8.38
N ASP A 299 -22.96 98.52 -7.10
CA ASP A 299 -23.43 99.57 -6.15
C ASP A 299 -22.39 100.71 -5.93
N ILE A 300 -21.10 100.35 -5.83
CA ILE A 300 -20.00 101.31 -5.77
C ILE A 300 -19.92 102.10 -7.08
N SER A 301 -20.07 101.43 -8.27
CA SER A 301 -20.06 102.17 -9.53
C SER A 301 -21.20 103.20 -9.63
N LYS A 302 -22.42 102.84 -9.16
CA LYS A 302 -23.53 103.75 -9.12
C LYS A 302 -23.29 104.88 -8.15
N ALA A 303 -22.72 104.61 -6.96
CA ALA A 303 -22.39 105.63 -5.98
C ALA A 303 -21.33 106.63 -6.49
N ILE A 304 -20.46 106.21 -7.38
CA ILE A 304 -19.43 107.05 -8.04
C ILE A 304 -20.08 107.87 -9.17
N GLU A 305 -21.08 107.38 -9.90
CA GLU A 305 -21.86 108.14 -10.90
C GLU A 305 -22.74 109.22 -10.25
N ASP A 306 -23.20 109.04 -9.01
CA ASP A 306 -24.04 110.02 -8.26
C ASP A 306 -23.22 111.13 -7.58
N ILE A 307 -21.88 111.20 -7.67
CA ILE A 307 -20.99 112.20 -7.17
C ILE A 307 -20.57 113.14 -8.29
#